data_3b3bac5886a9b2ac1bd58b9aeb463a8e
#
_entry.id   3b3bac5886a9b2ac1bd58b9aeb463a8e
#
_cell.length_a   1.000
_cell.length_b   1.000
_cell.length_c   1.000
_cell.angle_alpha   90.00
_cell.angle_beta   90.00
_cell.angle_gamma   90.00
#
_symmetry.space_group_name_H-M   'P 1'
#
loop_
_entity.id
_entity.type
_entity.pdbx_description
1 polymer ?
#
loop_
_entity_poly.entity_id
_entity_poly.type
_entity_poly.pdbx_seq_one_letter_code
_entity_poly.pdbx_strand_id
1 'polypeptide(L)'
;MFSQHIEKARILKKEVDSNLHRIKETKEIFTYYSLLEFRYQMLSGNFENDLEGFEFIQDQSDSFLKYYYHFFKFIYATEVGNYSSAEYHYERAEQLLIIILDEAEKAEFHYRVALYYYYLSQPTLAINHVNKSLDFFNENVGYETKVGACKNTLGMACVTLGQFDLAEEYLVSALNTFQQENEERPALTVRYNLGLFYADQDLSELAIRHLTSAFKQFGHPKEPYQKRGTYVLAREHFKLGNFKEANFYVEEGVQSCTKEYIYHFTILKAMIENESLEKLEELVLEAISYFKEHELFKDIQVYTEELAAKWYGAGDECKAGKYFYMSYEAKNLLKEKGRLK
;
A
#
# COMPACT_ATOMS: atom_id res chain seq x y z
N MET A 1 3.85 16.28 -0.66
CA MET A 1 4.80 15.22 -0.95
C MET A 1 4.65 14.73 -2.37
N PHE A 2 4.05 15.47 -3.18
CA PHE A 2 3.68 15.25 -4.56
C PHE A 2 4.61 16.11 -5.42
N SER A 3 4.67 15.88 -6.71
CA SER A 3 5.67 16.43 -7.63
C SER A 3 5.94 17.93 -7.50
N GLN A 4 4.91 18.74 -7.33
CA GLN A 4 5.07 20.19 -7.17
C GLN A 4 5.80 20.59 -5.89
N HIS A 5 5.58 19.85 -4.79
CA HIS A 5 6.25 20.13 -3.52
C HIS A 5 7.69 19.62 -3.52
N ILE A 6 7.99 18.53 -4.22
CA ILE A 6 9.37 18.04 -4.38
C ILE A 6 10.21 19.04 -5.17
N GLU A 7 9.69 19.66 -6.24
CA GLU A 7 10.41 20.68 -6.99
C GLU A 7 10.69 21.93 -6.14
N LYS A 8 9.71 22.42 -5.38
CA LYS A 8 9.91 23.51 -4.42
C LYS A 8 10.96 23.13 -3.36
N ALA A 9 10.87 21.94 -2.79
CA ALA A 9 11.83 21.44 -1.82
C ALA A 9 13.24 21.34 -2.42
N ARG A 10 13.36 20.92 -3.69
CA ARG A 10 14.65 20.87 -4.42
C ARG A 10 15.28 22.25 -4.61
N ILE A 11 14.46 23.25 -4.93
CA ILE A 11 14.94 24.64 -5.09
C ILE A 11 15.43 25.17 -3.74
N LEU A 12 14.60 25.05 -2.70
CA LEU A 12 14.98 25.50 -1.34
C LEU A 12 16.21 24.77 -0.81
N LYS A 13 16.30 23.45 -1.07
CA LYS A 13 17.47 22.66 -0.70
C LYS A 13 18.75 23.21 -1.34
N LYS A 14 18.74 23.52 -2.63
CA LYS A 14 19.91 24.11 -3.32
C LYS A 14 20.32 25.44 -2.71
N GLU A 15 19.37 26.27 -2.31
CA GLU A 15 19.64 27.55 -1.64
C GLU A 15 20.28 27.31 -0.26
N VAL A 16 19.77 26.38 0.52
CA VAL A 16 20.33 26.02 1.83
C VAL A 16 21.72 25.40 1.67
N ASP A 17 21.92 24.48 0.71
CA ASP A 17 23.22 23.84 0.43
C ASP A 17 24.29 24.87 0.07
N SER A 18 23.93 25.93 -0.65
CA SER A 18 24.89 27.03 -0.99
C SER A 18 25.38 27.81 0.25
N ASN A 19 24.62 27.77 1.34
CA ASN A 19 24.94 28.40 2.62
C ASN A 19 25.40 27.40 3.70
N LEU A 20 25.68 26.16 3.34
CA LEU A 20 25.94 25.06 4.29
C LEU A 20 27.16 25.36 5.20
N HIS A 21 28.16 26.13 4.73
CA HIS A 21 29.30 26.53 5.54
C HIS A 21 28.90 27.35 6.78
N ARG A 22 27.87 28.21 6.68
CA ARG A 22 27.33 28.98 7.80
C ARG A 22 26.49 28.12 8.74
N ILE A 23 25.76 27.14 8.21
CA ILE A 23 24.90 26.23 8.96
C ILE A 23 25.75 25.33 9.87
N LYS A 24 26.91 24.87 9.42
CA LYS A 24 27.81 23.99 10.17
C LYS A 24 28.41 24.62 11.43
N GLU A 25 28.36 25.94 11.55
CA GLU A 25 28.89 26.68 12.72
C GLU A 25 28.01 26.48 13.97
N THR A 26 26.70 26.17 13.79
CA THR A 26 25.76 25.94 14.89
C THR A 26 25.27 24.50 14.87
N LYS A 27 25.59 23.72 15.90
CA LYS A 27 25.33 22.30 15.99
C LYS A 27 23.82 22.01 15.86
N GLU A 28 22.98 22.78 16.53
CA GLU A 28 21.53 22.60 16.51
C GLU A 28 20.95 22.80 15.10
N ILE A 29 21.38 23.88 14.41
CA ILE A 29 20.93 24.18 13.04
C ILE A 29 21.40 23.10 12.07
N PHE A 30 22.62 22.63 12.23
CA PHE A 30 23.15 21.55 11.40
C PHE A 30 22.39 20.24 11.63
N THR A 31 22.05 19.93 12.88
CA THR A 31 21.23 18.76 13.21
C THR A 31 19.86 18.86 12.57
N TYR A 32 19.19 20.01 12.67
CA TYR A 32 17.89 20.22 12.03
C TYR A 32 17.97 20.10 10.50
N TYR A 33 18.99 20.69 9.88
CA TYR A 33 19.25 20.53 8.46
C TYR A 33 19.39 19.05 8.07
N SER A 34 20.14 18.27 8.83
CA SER A 34 20.34 16.83 8.55
C SER A 34 19.06 16.02 8.67
N LEU A 35 18.17 16.35 9.60
CA LEU A 35 16.83 15.75 9.69
C LEU A 35 15.97 16.11 8.47
N LEU A 36 16.02 17.37 8.01
CA LEU A 36 15.31 17.78 6.80
C LEU A 36 15.87 17.12 5.54
N GLU A 37 17.20 16.97 5.46
CA GLU A 37 17.87 16.24 4.38
C GLU A 37 17.39 14.78 4.32
N PHE A 38 17.36 14.09 5.44
CA PHE A 38 16.83 12.75 5.54
C PHE A 38 15.36 12.68 5.06
N ARG A 39 14.53 13.63 5.51
CA ARG A 39 13.15 13.73 5.06
C ARG A 39 13.03 13.95 3.55
N TYR A 40 13.89 14.79 2.98
CA TYR A 40 13.95 15.03 1.54
C TYR A 40 14.34 13.77 0.77
N GLN A 41 15.31 12.99 1.25
CA GLN A 41 15.70 11.72 0.63
C GLN A 41 14.54 10.73 0.60
N MET A 42 13.81 10.57 1.71
CA MET A 42 12.60 9.73 1.72
C MET A 42 11.55 10.19 0.70
N LEU A 43 11.34 11.51 0.57
CA LEU A 43 10.42 12.06 -0.44
C LEU A 43 10.84 11.76 -1.88
N SER A 44 12.13 11.65 -2.10
CA SER A 44 12.73 11.29 -3.39
C SER A 44 12.72 9.78 -3.66
N GLY A 45 12.21 8.97 -2.71
CA GLY A 45 12.16 7.52 -2.79
C GLY A 45 13.50 6.84 -2.47
N ASN A 46 14.42 7.55 -1.83
CA ASN A 46 15.68 6.98 -1.36
C ASN A 46 15.55 6.61 0.14
N PHE A 47 15.59 5.30 0.42
CA PHE A 47 15.50 4.70 1.75
C PHE A 47 16.79 3.95 2.13
N GLU A 48 17.90 4.18 1.43
CA GLU A 48 19.16 3.48 1.69
C GLU A 48 19.83 3.96 2.99
N ASN A 49 19.58 5.20 3.40
CA ASN A 49 20.15 5.77 4.59
C ASN A 49 19.12 5.78 5.72
N ASP A 50 19.43 5.16 6.82
CA ASP A 50 18.75 5.37 8.10
C ASP A 50 19.39 6.55 8.85
N LEU A 51 18.68 7.12 9.83
CA LEU A 51 19.21 8.12 10.77
C LEU A 51 20.14 7.46 11.82
N GLU A 52 20.95 6.47 11.43
CA GLU A 52 22.01 5.93 12.27
C GLU A 52 23.01 7.07 12.60
N GLY A 53 23.36 7.20 13.87
CA GLY A 53 24.23 8.27 14.34
C GLY A 53 23.52 9.53 14.83
N PHE A 54 22.18 9.57 14.80
CA PHE A 54 21.38 10.67 15.37
C PHE A 54 20.79 10.35 16.74
N GLU A 55 21.14 9.21 17.34
CA GLU A 55 20.68 8.80 18.67
C GLU A 55 21.01 9.83 19.75
N PHE A 56 22.08 10.59 19.57
CA PHE A 56 22.45 11.68 20.49
C PHE A 56 21.36 12.76 20.63
N ILE A 57 20.41 12.86 19.68
CA ILE A 57 19.28 13.79 19.77
C ILE A 57 18.36 13.41 20.94
N GLN A 58 18.28 12.14 21.29
CA GLN A 58 17.46 11.67 22.42
C GLN A 58 17.94 12.26 23.76
N ASP A 59 19.21 12.52 23.90
CA ASP A 59 19.83 13.09 25.12
C ASP A 59 19.85 14.63 25.13
N GLN A 60 19.40 15.26 24.07
CA GLN A 60 19.34 16.73 23.99
C GLN A 60 18.15 17.31 24.79
N SER A 61 18.27 18.57 25.20
CA SER A 61 17.17 19.28 25.86
C SER A 61 16.12 19.83 24.88
N ASP A 62 16.48 19.97 23.58
CA ASP A 62 15.59 20.54 22.55
C ASP A 62 14.48 19.54 22.16
N SER A 63 13.30 19.80 22.67
CA SER A 63 12.11 19.00 22.40
C SER A 63 11.65 19.07 20.94
N PHE A 64 11.94 20.17 20.24
CA PHE A 64 11.57 20.35 18.82
C PHE A 64 12.40 19.43 17.93
N LEU A 65 13.72 19.33 18.15
CA LEU A 65 14.59 18.40 17.45
C LEU A 65 14.21 16.94 17.74
N LYS A 66 13.85 16.63 19.00
CA LYS A 66 13.35 15.29 19.39
C LYS A 66 12.09 14.92 18.63
N TYR A 67 11.14 15.85 18.53
CA TYR A 67 9.90 15.61 17.77
C TYR A 67 10.22 15.21 16.32
N TYR A 68 10.99 16.01 15.59
CA TYR A 68 11.30 15.73 14.19
C TYR A 68 12.13 14.46 14.01
N TYR A 69 13.05 14.17 14.91
CA TYR A 69 13.77 12.91 14.89
C TYR A 69 12.82 11.72 14.98
N HIS A 70 11.96 11.69 16.00
CA HIS A 70 11.02 10.58 16.17
C HIS A 70 9.98 10.55 15.06
N PHE A 71 9.47 11.68 14.61
CA PHE A 71 8.49 11.73 13.54
C PHE A 71 9.06 11.22 12.21
N PHE A 72 10.27 11.59 11.86
CA PHE A 72 10.87 11.12 10.62
C PHE A 72 11.32 9.66 10.67
N LYS A 73 11.82 9.19 11.82
CA LYS A 73 12.08 7.75 12.05
C LYS A 73 10.81 6.93 11.98
N PHE A 74 9.71 7.42 12.54
CA PHE A 74 8.40 6.79 12.44
C PHE A 74 7.96 6.62 10.98
N ILE A 75 8.06 7.69 10.18
CA ILE A 75 7.71 7.61 8.76
C ILE A 75 8.61 6.61 8.04
N TYR A 76 9.92 6.69 8.24
CA TYR A 76 10.88 5.76 7.64
C TYR A 76 10.57 4.31 7.99
N ALA A 77 10.44 4.00 9.28
CA ALA A 77 10.17 2.65 9.76
C ALA A 77 8.84 2.09 9.22
N THR A 78 7.81 2.94 9.08
CA THR A 78 6.53 2.58 8.45
C THR A 78 6.71 2.21 6.97
N GLU A 79 7.45 3.02 6.22
CA GLU A 79 7.64 2.81 4.77
C GLU A 79 8.49 1.56 4.46
N VAL A 80 9.45 1.22 5.33
CA VAL A 80 10.27 0.00 5.18
C VAL A 80 9.66 -1.24 5.84
N GLY A 81 8.47 -1.12 6.45
CA GLY A 81 7.74 -2.23 7.07
C GLY A 81 8.28 -2.67 8.45
N ASN A 82 9.14 -1.87 9.08
CA ASN A 82 9.60 -2.14 10.46
C ASN A 82 8.62 -1.56 11.48
N TYR A 83 7.48 -2.24 11.65
CA TYR A 83 6.37 -1.71 12.46
C TYR A 83 6.66 -1.63 13.95
N SER A 84 7.54 -2.47 14.50
CA SER A 84 7.95 -2.36 15.91
C SER A 84 8.75 -1.08 16.17
N SER A 85 9.68 -0.74 15.27
CA SER A 85 10.40 0.55 15.33
C SER A 85 9.45 1.73 15.08
N ALA A 86 8.50 1.57 14.15
CA ALA A 86 7.50 2.61 13.87
C ALA A 86 6.66 2.92 15.12
N GLU A 87 6.17 1.91 15.84
CA GLU A 87 5.38 2.08 17.05
C GLU A 87 6.14 2.87 18.12
N TYR A 88 7.37 2.46 18.42
CA TYR A 88 8.22 3.17 19.39
C TYR A 88 8.40 4.64 19.04
N HIS A 89 8.68 4.94 17.76
CA HIS A 89 8.91 6.32 17.33
C HIS A 89 7.60 7.12 17.22
N TYR A 90 6.50 6.49 16.87
CA TYR A 90 5.16 7.09 16.89
C TYR A 90 4.79 7.60 18.28
N GLU A 91 4.86 6.73 19.30
CA GLU A 91 4.52 7.07 20.68
C GLU A 91 5.35 8.27 21.20
N ARG A 92 6.63 8.31 20.88
CA ARG A 92 7.53 9.41 21.27
C ARG A 92 7.19 10.71 20.56
N ALA A 93 6.92 10.65 19.24
CA ALA A 93 6.52 11.83 18.49
C ALA A 93 5.16 12.35 18.94
N GLU A 94 4.19 11.47 19.25
CA GLU A 94 2.86 11.84 19.74
C GLU A 94 2.93 12.58 21.08
N GLN A 95 3.76 12.10 22.03
CA GLN A 95 3.98 12.79 23.30
C GLN A 95 4.53 14.22 23.13
N LEU A 96 5.32 14.44 22.08
CA LEU A 96 5.93 15.73 21.78
C LEU A 96 5.07 16.60 20.85
N LEU A 97 3.99 16.07 20.28
CA LEU A 97 3.13 16.79 19.33
C LEU A 97 2.53 18.08 19.93
N ILE A 98 2.37 18.12 21.23
CA ILE A 98 1.80 19.28 21.95
C ILE A 98 2.65 20.56 21.80
N ILE A 99 3.96 20.42 21.57
CA ILE A 99 4.85 21.57 21.37
C ILE A 99 4.79 22.15 19.95
N ILE A 100 4.21 21.41 19.03
CA ILE A 100 4.05 21.84 17.64
C ILE A 100 2.84 22.76 17.55
N LEU A 101 3.10 24.00 17.18
CA LEU A 101 2.08 25.03 17.05
C LEU A 101 1.46 25.10 15.65
N ASP A 102 2.13 24.52 14.66
CA ASP A 102 1.68 24.49 13.28
C ASP A 102 0.61 23.39 13.10
N GLU A 103 -0.63 23.78 12.85
CA GLU A 103 -1.75 22.86 12.65
C GLU A 103 -1.61 22.04 11.35
N ALA A 104 -0.93 22.56 10.32
CA ALA A 104 -0.63 21.79 9.13
C ALA A 104 0.33 20.63 9.41
N GLU A 105 1.32 20.85 10.28
CA GLU A 105 2.24 19.81 10.73
C GLU A 105 1.52 18.74 11.56
N LYS A 106 0.58 19.15 12.45
CA LYS A 106 -0.25 18.21 13.20
C LYS A 106 -1.14 17.38 12.27
N ALA A 107 -1.72 18.01 11.26
CA ALA A 107 -2.50 17.30 10.25
C ALA A 107 -1.64 16.29 9.46
N GLU A 108 -0.40 16.67 9.07
CA GLU A 108 0.54 15.73 8.44
C GLU A 108 0.90 14.57 9.37
N PHE A 109 1.14 14.83 10.65
CA PHE A 109 1.39 13.79 11.64
C PHE A 109 0.23 12.77 11.66
N HIS A 110 -1.01 13.24 11.80
CA HIS A 110 -2.17 12.36 11.80
C HIS A 110 -2.34 11.59 10.48
N TYR A 111 -2.07 12.20 9.34
CA TYR A 111 -2.07 11.49 8.06
C TYR A 111 -1.04 10.34 8.02
N ARG A 112 0.16 10.54 8.57
CA ARG A 112 1.18 9.49 8.64
C ARG A 112 0.80 8.37 9.59
N VAL A 113 0.19 8.71 10.72
CA VAL A 113 -0.35 7.72 11.67
C VAL A 113 -1.49 6.92 11.04
N ALA A 114 -2.32 7.54 10.22
CA ALA A 114 -3.37 6.84 9.48
C ALA A 114 -2.80 5.81 8.50
N LEU A 115 -1.73 6.14 7.75
CA LEU A 115 -1.04 5.20 6.87
C LEU A 115 -0.44 4.02 7.65
N TYR A 116 0.18 4.29 8.78
CA TYR A 116 0.71 3.27 9.67
C TYR A 116 -0.37 2.28 10.12
N TYR A 117 -1.51 2.76 10.62
CA TYR A 117 -2.63 1.89 11.01
C TYR A 117 -3.27 1.16 9.83
N TYR A 118 -3.31 1.78 8.65
CA TYR A 118 -3.74 1.10 7.43
C TYR A 118 -2.83 -0.10 7.10
N TYR A 119 -1.50 0.07 7.15
CA TYR A 119 -0.55 -1.03 6.90
C TYR A 119 -0.63 -2.13 7.96
N LEU A 120 -0.98 -1.78 9.19
CA LEU A 120 -1.26 -2.75 10.26
C LEU A 120 -2.62 -3.45 10.12
N SER A 121 -3.38 -3.18 9.06
CA SER A 121 -4.75 -3.70 8.87
C SER A 121 -5.71 -3.30 10.01
N GLN A 122 -5.53 -2.10 10.57
CA GLN A 122 -6.38 -1.48 11.59
C GLN A 122 -7.20 -0.32 11.00
N PRO A 123 -8.19 -0.60 10.13
CA PRO A 123 -8.87 0.42 9.35
C PRO A 123 -9.63 1.44 10.19
N THR A 124 -10.19 1.06 11.32
CA THR A 124 -10.92 1.97 12.20
C THR A 124 -10.02 3.06 12.80
N LEU A 125 -8.80 2.69 13.22
CA LEU A 125 -7.81 3.66 13.71
C LEU A 125 -7.28 4.52 12.56
N ALA A 126 -7.05 3.93 11.39
CA ALA A 126 -6.67 4.67 10.20
C ALA A 126 -7.71 5.75 9.86
N ILE A 127 -9.01 5.41 9.83
CA ILE A 127 -10.11 6.35 9.57
C ILE A 127 -10.13 7.48 10.61
N ASN A 128 -9.98 7.17 11.90
CA ASN A 128 -9.97 8.19 12.94
C ASN A 128 -8.86 9.23 12.69
N HIS A 129 -7.65 8.77 12.40
CA HIS A 129 -6.53 9.67 12.16
C HIS A 129 -6.62 10.42 10.83
N VAL A 130 -7.11 9.78 9.77
CA VAL A 130 -7.34 10.48 8.47
C VAL A 130 -8.36 11.60 8.64
N ASN A 131 -9.44 11.40 9.38
CA ASN A 131 -10.46 12.43 9.57
C ASN A 131 -9.88 13.68 10.25
N LYS A 132 -9.04 13.51 11.30
CA LYS A 132 -8.35 14.64 11.94
C LYS A 132 -7.47 15.44 10.94
N SER A 133 -6.84 14.76 9.99
CA SER A 133 -6.07 15.42 8.93
C SER A 133 -6.96 16.10 7.93
N LEU A 134 -8.02 15.40 7.51
CA LEU A 134 -8.93 15.85 6.46
C LEU A 134 -9.70 17.10 6.88
N ASP A 135 -10.10 17.20 8.15
CA ASP A 135 -10.77 18.38 8.72
C ASP A 135 -9.91 19.63 8.47
N PHE A 136 -8.63 19.59 8.83
CA PHE A 136 -7.74 20.71 8.59
C PHE A 136 -7.51 20.99 7.10
N PHE A 137 -7.21 19.94 6.31
CA PHE A 137 -6.86 20.13 4.91
C PHE A 137 -8.04 20.61 4.05
N ASN A 138 -9.28 20.24 4.40
CA ASN A 138 -10.48 20.72 3.70
C ASN A 138 -10.78 22.21 3.97
N GLU A 139 -10.44 22.70 5.17
CA GLU A 139 -10.72 24.09 5.57
C GLU A 139 -9.66 25.07 5.03
N ASN A 140 -8.53 24.58 4.54
CA ASN A 140 -7.40 25.41 4.16
C ASN A 140 -7.03 25.23 2.67
N VAL A 141 -7.00 26.35 1.93
CA VAL A 141 -6.63 26.39 0.51
C VAL A 141 -5.16 26.03 0.31
N GLY A 142 -4.86 25.29 -0.75
CA GLY A 142 -3.51 24.88 -1.10
C GLY A 142 -3.13 23.47 -0.58
N TYR A 143 -4.09 22.77 0.03
CA TYR A 143 -3.92 21.39 0.50
C TYR A 143 -4.75 20.38 -0.28
N GLU A 144 -5.23 20.70 -1.47
CA GLU A 144 -6.11 19.87 -2.29
C GLU A 144 -5.50 18.47 -2.54
N THR A 145 -4.20 18.42 -2.81
CA THR A 145 -3.48 17.14 -2.99
C THR A 145 -3.42 16.31 -1.70
N LYS A 146 -3.40 16.95 -0.54
CA LYS A 146 -3.50 16.27 0.75
C LYS A 146 -4.91 15.73 1.00
N VAL A 147 -5.93 16.50 0.63
CA VAL A 147 -7.33 16.04 0.63
C VAL A 147 -7.47 14.79 -0.25
N GLY A 148 -6.92 14.79 -1.45
CA GLY A 148 -6.90 13.62 -2.33
C GLY A 148 -6.22 12.40 -1.69
N ALA A 149 -5.09 12.62 -1.02
CA ALA A 149 -4.36 11.55 -0.32
C ALA A 149 -5.15 10.98 0.87
N CYS A 150 -5.78 11.83 1.67
CA CYS A 150 -6.67 11.42 2.76
C CYS A 150 -7.85 10.58 2.23
N LYS A 151 -8.52 11.05 1.17
CA LYS A 151 -9.63 10.32 0.54
C LYS A 151 -9.19 8.95 0.00
N ASN A 152 -8.02 8.85 -0.63
CA ASN A 152 -7.48 7.55 -1.06
C ASN A 152 -7.29 6.61 0.13
N THR A 153 -6.74 7.09 1.23
CA THR A 153 -6.55 6.27 2.45
C THR A 153 -7.88 5.85 3.07
N LEU A 154 -8.88 6.76 3.12
CA LEU A 154 -10.25 6.44 3.55
C LEU A 154 -10.88 5.36 2.67
N GLY A 155 -10.77 5.52 1.35
CA GLY A 155 -11.29 4.53 0.40
C GLY A 155 -10.69 3.14 0.63
N MET A 156 -9.37 3.05 0.78
CA MET A 156 -8.70 1.78 1.05
C MET A 156 -9.06 1.18 2.43
N ALA A 157 -9.25 2.02 3.45
CA ALA A 157 -9.72 1.57 4.75
C ALA A 157 -11.18 1.04 4.68
N CYS A 158 -12.06 1.71 3.91
CA CYS A 158 -13.42 1.24 3.65
C CYS A 158 -13.45 -0.09 2.89
N VAL A 159 -12.53 -0.31 1.91
CA VAL A 159 -12.36 -1.63 1.27
C VAL A 159 -12.08 -2.71 2.31
N THR A 160 -11.17 -2.44 3.25
CA THR A 160 -10.82 -3.40 4.30
C THR A 160 -12.01 -3.71 5.23
N LEU A 161 -12.91 -2.74 5.44
CA LEU A 161 -14.14 -2.90 6.23
C LEU A 161 -15.32 -3.50 5.46
N GLY A 162 -15.18 -3.73 4.15
CA GLY A 162 -16.27 -4.20 3.30
C GLY A 162 -17.34 -3.14 3.01
N GLN A 163 -17.04 -1.86 3.21
CA GLN A 163 -17.92 -0.72 2.92
C GLN A 163 -17.69 -0.25 1.47
N PHE A 164 -18.14 -1.06 0.52
CA PHE A 164 -17.72 -0.93 -0.89
C PHE A 164 -18.26 0.33 -1.57
N ASP A 165 -19.51 0.72 -1.33
CA ASP A 165 -20.07 1.95 -1.91
C ASP A 165 -19.29 3.19 -1.46
N LEU A 166 -18.97 3.26 -0.18
CA LEU A 166 -18.21 4.37 0.41
C LEU A 166 -16.75 4.33 -0.05
N ALA A 167 -16.17 3.15 -0.23
CA ALA A 167 -14.83 2.97 -0.75
C ALA A 167 -14.71 3.52 -2.18
N GLU A 168 -15.68 3.21 -3.05
CA GLU A 168 -15.73 3.71 -4.42
C GLU A 168 -15.84 5.24 -4.44
N GLU A 169 -16.75 5.81 -3.66
CA GLU A 169 -16.93 7.26 -3.55
C GLU A 169 -15.63 7.96 -3.18
N TYR A 170 -14.94 7.51 -2.14
CA TYR A 170 -13.68 8.10 -1.71
C TYR A 170 -12.56 7.93 -2.76
N LEU A 171 -12.40 6.75 -3.35
CA LEU A 171 -11.37 6.50 -4.36
C LEU A 171 -11.60 7.32 -5.63
N VAL A 172 -12.85 7.39 -6.11
CA VAL A 172 -13.20 8.21 -7.29
C VAL A 172 -12.99 9.69 -6.98
N SER A 173 -13.40 10.16 -5.80
CA SER A 173 -13.17 11.54 -5.38
C SER A 173 -11.67 11.87 -5.29
N ALA A 174 -10.84 10.95 -4.75
CA ALA A 174 -9.39 11.11 -4.71
C ALA A 174 -8.79 11.21 -6.12
N LEU A 175 -9.22 10.35 -7.06
CA LEU A 175 -8.78 10.39 -8.44
C LEU A 175 -9.11 11.72 -9.11
N ASN A 176 -10.33 12.21 -8.95
CA ASN A 176 -10.76 13.48 -9.49
C ASN A 176 -9.93 14.64 -8.94
N THR A 177 -9.68 14.66 -7.64
CA THR A 177 -8.83 15.67 -6.99
C THR A 177 -7.42 15.68 -7.61
N PHE A 178 -6.77 14.54 -7.73
CA PHE A 178 -5.41 14.48 -8.30
C PHE A 178 -5.37 14.85 -9.80
N GLN A 179 -6.44 14.55 -10.56
CA GLN A 179 -6.53 14.96 -11.95
C GLN A 179 -6.71 16.46 -12.09
N GLN A 180 -7.52 17.11 -11.23
CA GLN A 180 -7.70 18.56 -11.22
C GLN A 180 -6.40 19.30 -10.86
N GLU A 181 -5.64 18.74 -9.94
CA GLU A 181 -4.34 19.29 -9.50
C GLU A 181 -3.17 18.91 -10.42
N ASN A 182 -3.41 18.19 -11.52
CA ASN A 182 -2.38 17.67 -12.43
C ASN A 182 -1.30 16.80 -11.75
N GLU A 183 -1.69 16.09 -10.70
CA GLU A 183 -0.82 15.20 -9.94
C GLU A 183 -0.86 13.78 -10.53
N GLU A 184 -0.06 13.54 -11.58
CA GLU A 184 -0.09 12.28 -12.34
C GLU A 184 0.22 11.05 -11.47
N ARG A 185 1.31 11.05 -10.70
CA ARG A 185 1.73 9.88 -9.92
C ARG A 185 0.70 9.44 -8.88
N PRO A 186 0.16 10.32 -8.01
CA PRO A 186 -0.93 9.96 -7.11
C PRO A 186 -2.19 9.49 -7.85
N ALA A 187 -2.55 10.13 -8.96
CA ALA A 187 -3.68 9.70 -9.77
C ALA A 187 -3.52 8.26 -10.29
N LEU A 188 -2.29 7.87 -10.71
CA LEU A 188 -2.00 6.50 -11.12
C LEU A 188 -2.09 5.50 -9.97
N THR A 189 -1.64 5.90 -8.77
CA THR A 189 -1.79 5.08 -7.56
C THR A 189 -3.27 4.82 -7.25
N VAL A 190 -4.11 5.86 -7.32
CA VAL A 190 -5.56 5.69 -7.11
C VAL A 190 -6.20 4.84 -8.21
N ARG A 191 -5.79 5.00 -9.48
CA ARG A 191 -6.24 4.11 -10.56
C ARG A 191 -5.89 2.66 -10.30
N TYR A 192 -4.68 2.39 -9.83
CA TYR A 192 -4.27 1.05 -9.43
C TYR A 192 -5.16 0.50 -8.31
N ASN A 193 -5.41 1.30 -7.26
CA ASN A 193 -6.27 0.90 -6.15
C ASN A 193 -7.72 0.64 -6.61
N LEU A 194 -8.29 1.50 -7.48
CA LEU A 194 -9.60 1.27 -8.10
C LEU A 194 -9.62 -0.02 -8.93
N GLY A 195 -8.56 -0.29 -9.67
CA GLY A 195 -8.46 -1.53 -10.44
C GLY A 195 -8.50 -2.78 -9.57
N LEU A 196 -7.77 -2.80 -8.46
CA LEU A 196 -7.83 -3.88 -7.47
C LEU A 196 -9.21 -3.98 -6.81
N PHE A 197 -9.77 -2.83 -6.43
CA PHE A 197 -11.10 -2.75 -5.83
C PHE A 197 -12.19 -3.35 -6.74
N TYR A 198 -12.22 -2.96 -8.02
CA TYR A 198 -13.20 -3.49 -8.97
C TYR A 198 -12.98 -4.98 -9.26
N ALA A 199 -11.72 -5.44 -9.28
CA ALA A 199 -11.42 -6.87 -9.44
C ALA A 199 -11.93 -7.71 -8.24
N ASP A 200 -11.84 -7.17 -7.03
CA ASP A 200 -12.38 -7.80 -5.81
C ASP A 200 -13.94 -7.78 -5.77
N GLN A 201 -14.60 -6.95 -6.60
CA GLN A 201 -16.05 -6.88 -6.79
C GLN A 201 -16.54 -7.62 -8.05
N ASP A 202 -15.70 -8.43 -8.70
CA ASP A 202 -15.99 -9.13 -9.96
C ASP A 202 -16.40 -8.21 -11.12
N LEU A 203 -15.98 -6.94 -11.07
CA LEU A 203 -16.23 -5.95 -12.12
C LEU A 203 -15.01 -5.89 -13.07
N SER A 204 -14.77 -7.01 -13.78
CA SER A 204 -13.56 -7.26 -14.56
C SER A 204 -13.24 -6.17 -15.59
N GLU A 205 -14.24 -5.64 -16.33
CA GLU A 205 -14.03 -4.59 -17.33
C GLU A 205 -13.51 -3.28 -16.71
N LEU A 206 -14.06 -2.89 -15.55
CA LEU A 206 -13.62 -1.71 -14.81
C LEU A 206 -12.20 -1.93 -14.24
N ALA A 207 -11.94 -3.10 -13.69
CA ALA A 207 -10.63 -3.48 -13.18
C ALA A 207 -9.55 -3.36 -14.27
N ILE A 208 -9.78 -3.97 -15.44
CA ILE A 208 -8.88 -3.92 -16.59
C ILE A 208 -8.66 -2.48 -17.06
N ARG A 209 -9.73 -1.69 -17.20
CA ARG A 209 -9.64 -0.29 -17.62
C ARG A 209 -8.73 0.53 -16.72
N HIS A 210 -8.92 0.42 -15.41
CA HIS A 210 -8.17 1.19 -14.44
C HIS A 210 -6.71 0.71 -14.32
N LEU A 211 -6.45 -0.59 -14.25
CA LEU A 211 -5.08 -1.15 -14.19
C LEU A 211 -4.30 -0.87 -15.46
N THR A 212 -4.91 -1.06 -16.64
CA THR A 212 -4.24 -0.77 -17.92
C THR A 212 -3.88 0.71 -18.03
N SER A 213 -4.78 1.62 -17.59
CA SER A 213 -4.49 3.04 -17.56
C SER A 213 -3.35 3.38 -16.61
N ALA A 214 -3.30 2.78 -15.42
CA ALA A 214 -2.20 2.95 -14.49
C ALA A 214 -0.87 2.49 -15.11
N PHE A 215 -0.83 1.31 -15.72
CA PHE A 215 0.42 0.72 -16.25
C PHE A 215 0.96 1.43 -17.49
N LYS A 216 0.11 1.90 -18.40
CA LYS A 216 0.54 2.64 -19.59
C LYS A 216 1.34 3.91 -19.26
N GLN A 217 1.05 4.56 -18.16
CA GLN A 217 1.65 5.83 -17.77
C GLN A 217 2.81 5.67 -16.78
N PHE A 218 2.86 4.60 -15.98
CA PHE A 218 3.98 4.33 -15.07
C PHE A 218 5.28 3.93 -15.78
N GLY A 219 5.24 3.52 -17.06
CA GLY A 219 6.43 3.10 -17.84
C GLY A 219 7.04 1.86 -17.22
N HIS A 220 6.79 0.95 -16.67
CA HIS A 220 7.20 -0.14 -15.78
C HIS A 220 7.00 0.26 -14.31
N PRO A 221 5.86 -0.10 -13.72
CA PRO A 221 5.60 0.14 -12.31
C PRO A 221 6.67 -0.56 -11.47
N LYS A 222 7.18 0.16 -10.45
CA LYS A 222 8.11 -0.43 -9.51
C LYS A 222 7.42 -1.55 -8.72
N GLU A 223 8.16 -2.62 -8.42
CA GLU A 223 7.74 -3.59 -7.42
C GLU A 223 7.27 -2.91 -6.12
N PRO A 224 6.24 -3.38 -5.44
CA PRO A 224 5.47 -4.63 -5.66
C PRO A 224 4.20 -4.47 -6.52
N TYR A 225 3.84 -3.25 -6.90
CA TYR A 225 2.60 -2.94 -7.63
C TYR A 225 2.51 -3.68 -8.97
N GLN A 226 3.63 -3.83 -9.66
CA GLN A 226 3.69 -4.49 -10.95
C GLN A 226 3.18 -5.92 -10.89
N LYS A 227 3.72 -6.73 -9.98
CA LYS A 227 3.43 -8.16 -9.91
C LYS A 227 1.96 -8.45 -9.65
N ARG A 228 1.41 -7.83 -8.61
CA ARG A 228 0.01 -7.99 -8.24
C ARG A 228 -0.94 -7.49 -9.34
N GLY A 229 -0.66 -6.31 -9.89
CA GLY A 229 -1.51 -5.74 -10.93
C GLY A 229 -1.45 -6.54 -12.24
N THR A 230 -0.28 -7.07 -12.64
CA THR A 230 -0.14 -7.95 -13.81
C THR A 230 -0.90 -9.26 -13.61
N TYR A 231 -0.83 -9.86 -12.43
CA TYR A 231 -1.61 -11.05 -12.10
C TYR A 231 -3.12 -10.77 -12.17
N VAL A 232 -3.57 -9.64 -11.58
CA VAL A 232 -5.00 -9.27 -11.63
C VAL A 232 -5.44 -9.03 -13.07
N LEU A 233 -4.65 -8.34 -13.91
CA LEU A 233 -4.97 -8.19 -15.33
C LEU A 233 -5.12 -9.54 -16.03
N ALA A 234 -4.17 -10.47 -15.83
CA ALA A 234 -4.26 -11.81 -16.39
C ALA A 234 -5.55 -12.53 -15.96
N ARG A 235 -5.86 -12.48 -14.67
CA ARG A 235 -7.05 -13.12 -14.08
C ARG A 235 -8.35 -12.51 -14.61
N GLU A 236 -8.46 -11.18 -14.67
CA GLU A 236 -9.68 -10.53 -15.12
C GLU A 236 -9.89 -10.72 -16.63
N HIS A 237 -8.84 -10.73 -17.45
CA HIS A 237 -8.95 -11.12 -18.86
C HIS A 237 -9.38 -12.58 -19.03
N PHE A 238 -8.87 -13.51 -18.18
CA PHE A 238 -9.32 -14.90 -18.18
C PHE A 238 -10.81 -15.00 -17.85
N LYS A 239 -11.32 -14.31 -16.83
CA LYS A 239 -12.74 -14.29 -16.47
C LYS A 239 -13.65 -13.85 -17.63
N LEU A 240 -13.17 -12.89 -18.43
CA LEU A 240 -13.90 -12.40 -19.62
C LEU A 240 -13.73 -13.28 -20.86
N GLY A 241 -12.99 -14.39 -20.79
CA GLY A 241 -12.70 -15.24 -21.94
C GLY A 241 -11.69 -14.67 -22.93
N ASN A 242 -10.98 -13.61 -22.56
CA ASN A 242 -9.93 -12.97 -23.37
C ASN A 242 -8.60 -13.72 -23.18
N PHE A 243 -8.55 -14.98 -23.61
CA PHE A 243 -7.43 -15.90 -23.33
C PHE A 243 -6.10 -15.44 -23.90
N LYS A 244 -6.09 -14.71 -25.02
CA LYS A 244 -4.85 -14.18 -25.62
C LYS A 244 -4.20 -13.12 -24.72
N GLU A 245 -5.00 -12.19 -24.25
CA GLU A 245 -4.57 -11.13 -23.34
C GLU A 245 -4.20 -11.72 -21.97
N ALA A 246 -4.97 -12.69 -21.47
CA ALA A 246 -4.64 -13.39 -20.24
C ALA A 246 -3.25 -14.06 -20.32
N ASN A 247 -2.98 -14.82 -21.38
CA ASN A 247 -1.66 -15.43 -21.62
C ASN A 247 -0.55 -14.40 -21.73
N PHE A 248 -0.78 -13.29 -22.45
CA PHE A 248 0.20 -12.21 -22.54
C PHE A 248 0.64 -11.71 -21.15
N TYR A 249 -0.31 -11.42 -20.26
CA TYR A 249 0.02 -10.97 -18.90
C TYR A 249 0.62 -12.07 -18.01
N VAL A 250 0.29 -13.36 -18.25
CA VAL A 250 0.96 -14.48 -17.58
C VAL A 250 2.43 -14.56 -17.99
N GLU A 251 2.74 -14.47 -19.27
CA GLU A 251 4.12 -14.51 -19.78
C GLU A 251 4.95 -13.33 -19.27
N GLU A 252 4.40 -12.12 -19.32
CA GLU A 252 5.02 -10.91 -18.74
C GLU A 252 5.27 -11.05 -17.23
N GLY A 253 4.30 -11.57 -16.50
CA GLY A 253 4.37 -11.71 -15.05
C GLY A 253 5.40 -12.72 -14.59
N VAL A 254 5.51 -13.86 -15.24
CA VAL A 254 6.46 -14.94 -14.88
C VAL A 254 7.92 -14.51 -15.01
N GLN A 255 8.25 -13.59 -15.93
CA GLN A 255 9.64 -13.16 -16.17
C GLN A 255 10.26 -12.40 -14.98
N SER A 256 9.46 -11.78 -14.13
CA SER A 256 9.95 -10.89 -13.07
C SER A 256 9.27 -11.10 -11.70
N CYS A 257 8.70 -12.29 -11.43
CA CYS A 257 7.89 -12.50 -10.24
C CYS A 257 8.65 -13.11 -9.06
N THR A 258 8.12 -12.89 -7.84
CA THR A 258 8.50 -13.60 -6.62
C THR A 258 7.95 -15.02 -6.64
N LYS A 259 8.46 -15.89 -5.75
CA LYS A 259 8.01 -17.29 -5.64
C LYS A 259 6.49 -17.39 -5.39
N GLU A 260 5.92 -16.46 -4.62
CA GLU A 260 4.46 -16.33 -4.41
C GLU A 260 3.71 -16.19 -5.73
N TYR A 261 4.09 -15.20 -6.56
CA TYR A 261 3.42 -14.95 -7.84
C TYR A 261 3.69 -16.01 -8.89
N ILE A 262 4.78 -16.78 -8.81
CA ILE A 262 5.00 -17.95 -9.66
C ILE A 262 3.85 -18.95 -9.48
N TYR A 263 3.43 -19.24 -8.23
CA TYR A 263 2.31 -20.14 -7.98
C TYR A 263 0.99 -19.58 -8.56
N HIS A 264 0.71 -18.30 -8.34
CA HIS A 264 -0.49 -17.67 -8.89
C HIS A 264 -0.54 -17.76 -10.43
N PHE A 265 0.56 -17.42 -11.12
CA PHE A 265 0.61 -17.49 -12.57
C PHE A 265 0.58 -18.92 -13.09
N THR A 266 1.22 -19.89 -12.41
CA THR A 266 1.21 -21.29 -12.81
C THR A 266 -0.21 -21.90 -12.74
N ILE A 267 -0.93 -21.60 -11.65
CA ILE A 267 -2.33 -22.04 -11.49
C ILE A 267 -3.21 -21.41 -12.57
N LEU A 268 -3.10 -20.09 -12.77
CA LEU A 268 -3.89 -19.38 -13.77
C LEU A 268 -3.60 -19.88 -15.20
N LYS A 269 -2.32 -20.17 -15.50
CA LYS A 269 -1.92 -20.76 -16.79
C LYS A 269 -2.59 -22.12 -17.03
N ALA A 270 -2.57 -23.00 -16.02
CA ALA A 270 -3.24 -24.29 -16.10
C ALA A 270 -4.74 -24.17 -16.36
N MET A 271 -5.38 -23.14 -15.78
CA MET A 271 -6.79 -22.84 -16.04
C MET A 271 -7.04 -22.35 -17.47
N ILE A 272 -6.17 -21.46 -17.99
CA ILE A 272 -6.26 -20.95 -19.37
C ILE A 272 -6.05 -22.06 -20.39
N GLU A 273 -5.12 -22.97 -20.13
CA GLU A 273 -4.80 -24.13 -20.99
C GLU A 273 -5.82 -25.27 -20.82
N ASN A 274 -6.81 -25.09 -19.93
CA ASN A 274 -7.84 -26.08 -19.63
C ASN A 274 -7.27 -27.46 -19.26
N GLU A 275 -6.24 -27.45 -18.41
CA GLU A 275 -5.63 -28.66 -17.86
C GLU A 275 -6.64 -29.50 -17.06
N SER A 276 -6.34 -30.79 -16.86
CA SER A 276 -7.22 -31.66 -16.08
C SER A 276 -7.41 -31.17 -14.64
N LEU A 277 -8.56 -31.50 -14.05
CA LEU A 277 -8.87 -31.09 -12.69
C LEU A 277 -7.89 -31.68 -11.65
N GLU A 278 -7.38 -32.90 -11.93
CA GLU A 278 -6.35 -33.55 -11.12
C GLU A 278 -5.02 -32.77 -11.19
N LYS A 279 -4.65 -32.28 -12.39
CA LYS A 279 -3.44 -31.46 -12.53
C LYS A 279 -3.58 -30.12 -11.84
N LEU A 280 -4.72 -29.47 -11.96
CA LEU A 280 -5.02 -28.23 -11.24
C LEU A 280 -4.97 -28.45 -9.72
N GLU A 281 -5.56 -29.56 -9.23
CA GLU A 281 -5.50 -29.94 -7.81
C GLU A 281 -4.06 -30.08 -7.32
N GLU A 282 -3.20 -30.77 -8.09
CA GLU A 282 -1.76 -30.93 -7.77
C GLU A 282 -1.07 -29.57 -7.59
N LEU A 283 -1.22 -28.68 -8.57
CA LEU A 283 -0.60 -27.34 -8.56
C LEU A 283 -1.09 -26.47 -7.37
N VAL A 284 -2.40 -26.52 -7.10
CA VAL A 284 -2.96 -25.77 -5.97
C VAL A 284 -2.46 -26.32 -4.64
N LEU A 285 -2.36 -27.64 -4.47
CA LEU A 285 -1.84 -28.24 -3.24
C LEU A 285 -0.36 -27.92 -3.00
N GLU A 286 0.43 -27.86 -4.06
CA GLU A 286 1.82 -27.40 -3.96
C GLU A 286 1.88 -25.94 -3.49
N ALA A 287 1.08 -25.06 -4.10
CA ALA A 287 0.99 -23.65 -3.72
C ALA A 287 0.51 -23.46 -2.27
N ILE A 288 -0.47 -24.24 -1.81
CA ILE A 288 -0.99 -24.19 -0.43
C ILE A 288 0.11 -24.45 0.60
N SER A 289 1.06 -25.33 0.31
CA SER A 289 2.19 -25.60 1.21
C SER A 289 3.01 -24.34 1.44
N TYR A 290 3.33 -23.61 0.37
CA TYR A 290 4.02 -22.33 0.44
C TYR A 290 3.16 -21.25 1.13
N PHE A 291 1.88 -21.15 0.77
CA PHE A 291 0.98 -20.14 1.35
C PHE A 291 0.77 -20.33 2.87
N LYS A 292 0.76 -21.57 3.36
CA LYS A 292 0.70 -21.86 4.81
C LYS A 292 1.96 -21.38 5.53
N GLU A 293 3.13 -21.65 4.98
CA GLU A 293 4.42 -21.23 5.55
C GLU A 293 4.53 -19.70 5.66
N HIS A 294 3.90 -18.98 4.72
CA HIS A 294 3.94 -17.51 4.65
C HIS A 294 2.65 -16.85 5.18
N GLU A 295 1.76 -17.60 5.82
CA GLU A 295 0.50 -17.12 6.40
C GLU A 295 -0.41 -16.37 5.39
N LEU A 296 -0.37 -16.77 4.11
CA LEU A 296 -1.19 -16.23 3.04
C LEU A 296 -2.58 -16.90 3.02
N PHE A 297 -3.31 -16.76 4.12
CA PHE A 297 -4.57 -17.48 4.34
C PHE A 297 -5.69 -17.08 3.36
N LYS A 298 -5.67 -15.82 2.86
CA LYS A 298 -6.63 -15.39 1.85
C LYS A 298 -6.47 -16.17 0.55
N ASP A 299 -5.24 -16.43 0.13
CA ASP A 299 -4.95 -17.18 -1.09
C ASP A 299 -5.34 -18.65 -0.94
N ILE A 300 -5.07 -19.24 0.23
CA ILE A 300 -5.55 -20.60 0.55
C ILE A 300 -7.07 -20.66 0.44
N GLN A 301 -7.79 -19.71 1.04
CA GLN A 301 -9.25 -19.65 0.98
C GLN A 301 -9.74 -19.63 -0.47
N VAL A 302 -9.24 -18.68 -1.28
CA VAL A 302 -9.68 -18.49 -2.66
C VAL A 302 -9.47 -19.75 -3.52
N TYR A 303 -8.26 -20.30 -3.51
CA TYR A 303 -7.97 -21.49 -4.34
C TYR A 303 -8.67 -22.76 -3.88
N THR A 304 -8.90 -22.92 -2.57
CA THR A 304 -9.64 -24.08 -2.07
C THR A 304 -11.14 -23.96 -2.34
N GLU A 305 -11.71 -22.74 -2.30
CA GLU A 305 -13.11 -22.50 -2.76
C GLU A 305 -13.27 -22.82 -4.24
N GLU A 306 -12.32 -22.43 -5.06
CA GLU A 306 -12.37 -22.71 -6.50
C GLU A 306 -12.25 -24.21 -6.79
N LEU A 307 -11.32 -24.94 -6.16
CA LEU A 307 -11.22 -26.40 -6.28
C LEU A 307 -12.49 -27.09 -5.80
N ALA A 308 -13.05 -26.63 -4.67
CA ALA A 308 -14.28 -27.20 -4.15
C ALA A 308 -15.44 -27.07 -5.15
N ALA A 309 -15.62 -25.88 -5.74
CA ALA A 309 -16.64 -25.63 -6.74
C ALA A 309 -16.44 -26.51 -8.00
N LYS A 310 -15.20 -26.65 -8.48
CA LYS A 310 -14.88 -27.48 -9.66
C LYS A 310 -15.11 -28.98 -9.39
N TRP A 311 -14.69 -29.51 -8.24
CA TRP A 311 -14.94 -30.91 -7.88
C TRP A 311 -16.42 -31.20 -7.64
N TYR A 312 -17.16 -30.26 -7.05
CA TYR A 312 -18.60 -30.35 -6.93
C TYR A 312 -19.28 -30.45 -8.31
N GLY A 313 -18.87 -29.58 -9.25
CA GLY A 313 -19.34 -29.60 -10.63
C GLY A 313 -18.98 -30.89 -11.39
N ALA A 314 -17.87 -31.55 -11.03
CA ALA A 314 -17.45 -32.85 -11.55
C ALA A 314 -18.15 -34.04 -10.90
N GLY A 315 -18.98 -33.81 -9.86
CA GLY A 315 -19.74 -34.84 -9.13
C GLY A 315 -18.96 -35.56 -8.01
N ASP A 316 -17.75 -35.07 -7.66
CA ASP A 316 -16.99 -35.60 -6.52
C ASP A 316 -17.26 -34.75 -5.26
N GLU A 317 -18.40 -35.06 -4.59
CA GLU A 317 -18.80 -34.37 -3.37
C GLU A 317 -17.83 -34.58 -2.20
N CYS A 318 -17.09 -35.68 -2.17
CA CYS A 318 -16.13 -35.98 -1.12
C CYS A 318 -14.92 -34.99 -1.22
N LYS A 319 -14.33 -34.83 -2.41
CA LYS A 319 -13.27 -33.86 -2.65
C LYS A 319 -13.78 -32.43 -2.48
N ALA A 320 -14.97 -32.12 -2.99
CA ALA A 320 -15.57 -30.79 -2.80
C ALA A 320 -15.71 -30.45 -1.32
N GLY A 321 -16.24 -31.35 -0.50
CA GLY A 321 -16.39 -31.17 0.96
C GLY A 321 -15.04 -30.94 1.66
N LYS A 322 -14.01 -31.72 1.28
CA LYS A 322 -12.63 -31.50 1.79
C LYS A 322 -12.12 -30.09 1.54
N TYR A 323 -12.26 -29.57 0.31
CA TYR A 323 -11.74 -28.25 -0.04
C TYR A 323 -12.59 -27.11 0.54
N PHE A 324 -13.90 -27.25 0.65
CA PHE A 324 -14.73 -26.30 1.39
C PHE A 324 -14.33 -26.22 2.87
N TYR A 325 -14.01 -27.35 3.49
CA TYR A 325 -13.53 -27.34 4.87
C TYR A 325 -12.18 -26.63 5.00
N MET A 326 -11.23 -26.86 4.09
CA MET A 326 -9.95 -26.16 4.07
C MET A 326 -10.12 -24.65 3.89
N SER A 327 -11.04 -24.21 3.03
CA SER A 327 -11.40 -22.80 2.86
C SER A 327 -11.96 -22.20 4.16
N TYR A 328 -12.85 -22.92 4.84
CA TYR A 328 -13.42 -22.49 6.11
C TYR A 328 -12.34 -22.31 7.19
N GLU A 329 -11.39 -23.25 7.30
CA GLU A 329 -10.25 -23.13 8.22
C GLU A 329 -9.40 -21.90 7.90
N ALA A 330 -9.03 -21.68 6.64
CA ALA A 330 -8.26 -20.51 6.21
C ALA A 330 -8.98 -19.19 6.53
N LYS A 331 -10.29 -19.13 6.32
CA LYS A 331 -11.11 -17.97 6.69
C LYS A 331 -11.13 -17.70 8.19
N ASN A 332 -11.14 -18.71 9.03
CA ASN A 332 -11.08 -18.55 10.48
C ASN A 332 -9.70 -18.02 10.93
N LEU A 333 -8.61 -18.55 10.36
CA LEU A 333 -7.26 -18.05 10.63
C LEU A 333 -7.09 -16.58 10.21
N LEU A 334 -7.67 -16.17 9.08
CA LEU A 334 -7.72 -14.75 8.67
C LEU A 334 -8.42 -13.87 9.71
N LYS A 335 -9.56 -14.32 10.24
CA LYS A 335 -10.30 -13.57 11.27
C LYS A 335 -9.54 -13.48 12.57
N GLU A 336 -8.85 -14.54 12.99
CA GLU A 336 -8.01 -14.54 14.19
C GLU A 336 -6.84 -13.59 14.04
N LYS A 337 -6.13 -13.65 12.89
CA LYS A 337 -5.02 -12.73 12.58
C LYS A 337 -5.47 -11.24 12.57
N GLY A 338 -6.68 -10.95 12.11
CA GLY A 338 -7.27 -9.61 12.14
C GLY A 338 -7.75 -9.15 13.54
N ARG A 339 -7.94 -10.08 14.50
CA ARG A 339 -8.33 -9.78 15.88
C ARG A 339 -7.14 -9.60 16.82
N LEU A 340 -6.00 -10.17 16.49
CA LEU A 340 -4.77 -10.13 17.30
C LEU A 340 -3.87 -8.90 17.02
N LYS A 341 -4.37 -7.97 16.21
CA LYS A 341 -3.64 -6.74 15.86
C LYS A 341 -4.36 -5.50 16.38
#